data_af5668199ae199ef04b1eeb3da66d2c3
#
_entry.id   af5668199ae199ef04b1eeb3da66d2c3
#
_cell.length_a   1.000
_cell.length_b   1.000
_cell.length_c   1.000
_cell.angle_alpha   90.00
_cell.angle_beta   90.00
_cell.angle_gamma   90.00
#
_symmetry.space_group_name_H-M   'P 1'
#
loop_
_entity.id
_entity.type
_entity.pdbx_description
1 polymer ?
#
loop_
_entity_poly.entity_id
_entity_poly.type
_entity_poly.pdbx_seq_one_letter_code
_entity_poly.pdbx_strand_id
1 'polypeptide(L)'
;GMTTIPSMKLGLASYKDVIDIKKIKKLSGIKVSGKSVTIGATTKHVEVATSKDVKKAIPALAKLAGNIGDAQVRNRGTIGGSISNNDPSACYPSACMALNAVIHTNKRKIDAEKFFTGMFETALKSGELVEAVEFQIPEKADYQKHPNPASRYAIVGVFVAKHKKDVNVAVTGAKSCVYID
;
A
#
# COMPACT_ATOMS: atom_id res chain seq x y z
N GLY A 1 -10.39 -3.71 8.95
CA GLY A 1 -10.13 -4.54 8.74
C GLY A 1 -9.61 -5.96 8.59
N MET A 2 -8.79 -6.24 7.56
CA MET A 2 -8.28 -7.62 7.31
C MET A 2 -7.24 -8.09 8.34
N THR A 3 -6.58 -7.18 9.05
CA THR A 3 -5.64 -7.53 10.14
C THR A 3 -6.29 -7.32 11.50
N THR A 4 -6.84 -6.12 11.74
CA THR A 4 -7.39 -5.72 13.04
C THR A 4 -8.49 -6.67 13.54
N ILE A 5 -9.49 -6.99 12.70
CA ILE A 5 -10.61 -7.87 13.13
C ILE A 5 -10.15 -9.30 13.43
N PRO A 6 -9.33 -9.97 12.58
CA PRO A 6 -8.75 -11.26 12.95
C PRO A 6 -7.92 -11.23 14.23
N SER A 7 -7.08 -10.19 14.43
CA SER A 7 -6.28 -10.06 15.67
C SER A 7 -7.15 -9.94 16.91
N MET A 8 -8.26 -9.20 16.83
CA MET A 8 -9.23 -9.12 17.92
C MET A 8 -9.92 -10.47 18.19
N LYS A 9 -10.32 -11.19 17.14
CA LYS A 9 -10.93 -12.51 17.26
C LYS A 9 -10.01 -13.55 17.91
N LEU A 10 -8.71 -13.41 17.67
CA LEU A 10 -7.68 -14.30 18.24
C LEU A 10 -7.20 -13.82 19.62
N GLY A 11 -7.74 -12.73 20.16
CA GLY A 11 -7.30 -12.16 21.44
C GLY A 11 -5.92 -11.51 21.42
N LEU A 12 -5.33 -11.30 20.22
CA LEU A 12 -4.02 -10.68 20.04
C LEU A 12 -4.05 -9.16 20.15
N ALA A 13 -5.23 -8.57 20.03
CA ALA A 13 -5.44 -7.12 20.17
C ALA A 13 -6.79 -6.84 20.80
N SER A 14 -6.85 -5.82 21.66
CA SER A 14 -8.10 -5.35 22.30
C SER A 14 -8.19 -3.84 22.12
N TYR A 15 -9.35 -3.38 21.66
CA TYR A 15 -9.65 -1.96 21.49
C TYR A 15 -10.99 -1.65 22.15
N LYS A 16 -11.06 -0.52 22.86
CA LYS A 16 -12.29 -0.07 23.49
C LYS A 16 -13.38 0.25 22.45
N ASP A 17 -12.96 0.90 21.37
CA ASP A 17 -13.85 1.34 20.29
C ASP A 17 -13.24 0.99 18.92
N VAL A 18 -14.08 0.62 17.97
CA VAL A 18 -13.70 0.37 16.58
C VAL A 18 -14.61 1.18 15.67
N ILE A 19 -14.01 2.10 14.89
CA ILE A 19 -14.74 2.99 13.99
C ILE A 19 -14.59 2.49 12.54
N ASP A 20 -15.71 2.21 11.89
CA ASP A 20 -15.74 1.83 10.48
C ASP A 20 -15.76 3.06 9.57
N ILE A 21 -14.66 3.32 8.89
CA ILE A 21 -14.47 4.49 8.00
C ILE A 21 -14.82 4.20 6.52
N LYS A 22 -15.22 2.97 6.18
CA LYS A 22 -15.46 2.58 4.77
C LYS A 22 -16.58 3.36 4.06
N LYS A 23 -17.52 3.96 4.84
CA LYS A 23 -18.62 4.75 4.29
C LYS A 23 -18.24 6.22 4.00
N ILE A 24 -17.03 6.63 4.36
CA ILE A 24 -16.53 7.99 4.10
C ILE A 24 -16.12 8.08 2.63
N LYS A 25 -17.00 8.57 1.77
CA LYS A 25 -16.81 8.60 0.30
C LYS A 25 -15.51 9.27 -0.13
N LYS A 26 -15.08 10.35 0.54
CA LYS A 26 -13.85 11.09 0.22
C LYS A 26 -12.56 10.25 0.39
N LEU A 27 -12.62 9.17 1.16
CA LEU A 27 -11.48 8.28 1.39
C LEU A 27 -11.37 7.14 0.36
N SER A 28 -12.28 7.07 -0.60
CA SER A 28 -12.29 6.02 -1.63
C SER A 28 -12.17 6.61 -3.03
N GLY A 29 -11.67 5.82 -3.95
CA GLY A 29 -11.60 6.15 -5.37
C GLY A 29 -10.17 6.29 -5.88
N ILE A 30 -10.08 6.44 -7.20
CA ILE A 30 -8.82 6.53 -7.94
C ILE A 30 -8.92 7.74 -8.86
N LYS A 31 -7.89 8.60 -8.85
CA LYS A 31 -7.81 9.78 -9.69
C LYS A 31 -6.44 9.85 -10.35
N VAL A 32 -6.42 9.96 -11.66
CA VAL A 32 -5.21 10.27 -12.43
C VAL A 32 -5.21 11.76 -12.76
N SER A 33 -4.13 12.45 -12.45
CA SER A 33 -3.99 13.88 -12.69
C SER A 33 -2.55 14.21 -13.08
N GLY A 34 -2.36 14.69 -14.29
CA GLY A 34 -1.02 15.01 -14.81
C GLY A 34 -0.09 13.81 -14.77
N LYS A 35 0.92 13.86 -13.90
CA LYS A 35 1.96 12.83 -13.75
C LYS A 35 1.78 11.98 -12.48
N SER A 36 0.62 12.01 -11.86
CA SER A 36 0.36 11.24 -10.64
C SER A 36 -0.94 10.44 -10.68
N VAL A 37 -0.98 9.37 -9.88
CA VAL A 37 -2.17 8.57 -9.56
C VAL A 37 -2.42 8.68 -8.08
N THR A 38 -3.55 9.23 -7.68
CA THR A 38 -3.97 9.31 -6.28
C THR A 38 -5.03 8.27 -5.99
N ILE A 39 -4.81 7.46 -4.96
CA ILE A 39 -5.70 6.37 -4.54
C ILE A 39 -6.15 6.63 -3.10
N GLY A 40 -7.46 6.74 -2.90
CA GLY A 40 -8.04 6.93 -1.58
C GLY A 40 -7.78 5.74 -0.65
N ALA A 41 -7.57 6.00 0.64
CA ALA A 41 -7.13 5.02 1.63
C ALA A 41 -8.07 3.80 1.78
N THR A 42 -9.37 3.97 1.58
CA THR A 42 -10.36 2.89 1.68
C THR A 42 -10.62 2.16 0.36
N THR A 43 -9.90 2.51 -0.72
CA THR A 43 -9.96 1.79 -2.00
C THR A 43 -9.41 0.38 -1.83
N LYS A 44 -10.20 -0.62 -2.24
CA LYS A 44 -9.85 -2.03 -2.07
C LYS A 44 -8.76 -2.46 -3.06
N HIS A 45 -8.02 -3.50 -2.70
CA HIS A 45 -6.99 -4.06 -3.58
C HIS A 45 -7.56 -4.49 -4.94
N VAL A 46 -8.76 -5.08 -4.97
CA VAL A 46 -9.42 -5.48 -6.21
C VAL A 46 -9.73 -4.28 -7.10
N GLU A 47 -10.14 -3.15 -6.53
CA GLU A 47 -10.45 -1.93 -7.27
C GLU A 47 -9.18 -1.35 -7.91
N VAL A 48 -8.05 -1.35 -7.19
CA VAL A 48 -6.75 -0.95 -7.75
C VAL A 48 -6.31 -1.90 -8.86
N ALA A 49 -6.42 -3.21 -8.64
CA ALA A 49 -5.99 -4.24 -9.58
C ALA A 49 -6.80 -4.22 -10.90
N THR A 50 -8.09 -3.88 -10.83
CA THR A 50 -9.00 -3.91 -11.99
C THR A 50 -9.19 -2.55 -12.65
N SER A 51 -8.76 -1.46 -12.00
CA SER A 51 -8.90 -0.10 -12.53
C SER A 51 -8.24 0.06 -13.90
N LYS A 52 -9.00 0.51 -14.89
CA LYS A 52 -8.48 0.84 -16.23
C LYS A 52 -7.46 1.96 -16.17
N ASP A 53 -7.70 2.95 -15.32
CA ASP A 53 -6.81 4.11 -15.16
C ASP A 53 -5.47 3.73 -14.54
N VAL A 54 -5.45 2.88 -13.50
CA VAL A 54 -4.21 2.37 -12.92
C VAL A 54 -3.46 1.49 -13.91
N LYS A 55 -4.16 0.57 -14.61
CA LYS A 55 -3.55 -0.27 -15.64
C LYS A 55 -2.91 0.52 -16.77
N LYS A 56 -3.51 1.66 -17.14
CA LYS A 56 -2.97 2.55 -18.18
C LYS A 56 -1.78 3.37 -17.67
N ALA A 57 -1.87 3.91 -16.44
CA ALA A 57 -0.87 4.83 -15.90
C ALA A 57 0.32 4.09 -15.27
N ILE A 58 0.08 3.07 -14.45
CA ILE A 58 1.10 2.30 -13.73
C ILE A 58 0.70 0.81 -13.73
N PRO A 59 0.89 0.07 -14.85
CA PRO A 59 0.48 -1.34 -14.95
C PRO A 59 1.07 -2.22 -13.83
N ALA A 60 2.31 -1.94 -13.41
CA ALA A 60 2.98 -2.65 -12.33
C ALA A 60 2.25 -2.52 -10.98
N LEU A 61 1.61 -1.38 -10.69
CA LEU A 61 0.82 -1.18 -9.48
C LEU A 61 -0.47 -2.01 -9.50
N ALA A 62 -1.13 -2.11 -10.65
CA ALA A 62 -2.28 -2.98 -10.83
C ALA A 62 -1.89 -4.46 -10.68
N LYS A 63 -0.76 -4.88 -11.26
CA LYS A 63 -0.16 -6.21 -11.11
C LYS A 63 0.12 -6.53 -9.65
N LEU A 64 0.79 -5.61 -8.93
CA LEU A 64 1.05 -5.75 -7.51
C LEU A 64 -0.25 -5.97 -6.72
N ALA A 65 -1.23 -5.10 -6.90
CA ALA A 65 -2.52 -5.19 -6.19
C ALA A 65 -3.25 -6.51 -6.47
N GLY A 66 -3.18 -7.01 -7.71
CA GLY A 66 -3.73 -8.31 -8.12
C GLY A 66 -3.05 -9.52 -7.48
N ASN A 67 -1.80 -9.35 -7.05
CA ASN A 67 -0.99 -10.39 -6.40
C ASN A 67 -1.08 -10.37 -4.86
N ILE A 68 -1.90 -9.51 -4.26
CA ILE A 68 -2.10 -9.48 -2.80
C ILE A 68 -3.08 -10.58 -2.39
N GLY A 69 -2.62 -11.50 -1.51
CA GLY A 69 -3.46 -12.53 -0.91
C GLY A 69 -4.28 -13.33 -1.93
N ASP A 70 -5.49 -13.68 -1.51
CA ASP A 70 -6.54 -14.29 -2.33
C ASP A 70 -7.63 -13.28 -2.72
N ALA A 71 -8.67 -13.76 -3.42
CA ALA A 71 -9.79 -12.93 -3.83
C ALA A 71 -10.57 -12.34 -2.64
N GLN A 72 -10.66 -13.06 -1.51
CA GLN A 72 -11.36 -12.60 -0.31
C GLN A 72 -10.61 -11.43 0.32
N VAL A 73 -9.28 -11.56 0.46
CA VAL A 73 -8.40 -10.49 0.96
C VAL A 73 -8.49 -9.27 0.06
N ARG A 74 -8.40 -9.44 -1.27
CA ARG A 74 -8.47 -8.31 -2.21
C ARG A 74 -9.81 -7.58 -2.20
N ASN A 75 -10.91 -8.26 -1.91
CA ASN A 75 -12.23 -7.66 -1.81
C ASN A 75 -12.51 -6.96 -0.46
N ARG A 76 -11.64 -7.11 0.51
CA ARG A 76 -11.76 -6.50 1.86
C ARG A 76 -10.64 -5.55 2.20
N GLY A 77 -9.40 -5.96 1.96
CA GLY A 77 -8.20 -5.16 2.24
C GLY A 77 -8.15 -3.89 1.39
N THR A 78 -7.59 -2.84 1.95
CA THR A 78 -7.48 -1.51 1.33
C THR A 78 -6.03 -1.04 1.33
N ILE A 79 -5.69 -0.13 0.40
CA ILE A 79 -4.33 0.41 0.30
C ILE A 79 -3.93 1.13 1.59
N GLY A 80 -4.79 2.00 2.14
CA GLY A 80 -4.50 2.72 3.38
C GLY A 80 -4.32 1.79 4.57
N GLY A 81 -5.15 0.73 4.67
CA GLY A 81 -5.01 -0.28 5.71
C GLY A 81 -3.70 -1.04 5.62
N SER A 82 -3.27 -1.40 4.39
CA SER A 82 -2.02 -2.10 4.16
C SER A 82 -0.80 -1.28 4.59
N ILE A 83 -0.70 -0.03 4.12
CA ILE A 83 0.46 0.81 4.45
C ILE A 83 0.47 1.28 5.91
N SER A 84 -0.71 1.50 6.52
CA SER A 84 -0.78 1.87 7.94
C SER A 84 -0.42 0.71 8.87
N ASN A 85 -0.67 -0.55 8.46
CA ASN A 85 -0.24 -1.72 9.20
C ASN A 85 1.26 -1.97 9.08
N ASN A 86 1.86 -1.58 7.97
CA ASN A 86 3.28 -1.73 7.65
C ASN A 86 3.88 -3.10 8.01
N ASP A 87 3.19 -4.16 7.59
CA ASP A 87 3.74 -5.51 7.66
C ASP A 87 4.97 -5.60 6.74
N PRO A 88 6.13 -6.08 7.20
CA PRO A 88 7.33 -6.22 6.37
C PRO A 88 7.13 -7.00 5.08
N SER A 89 6.20 -7.93 5.07
CA SER A 89 5.83 -8.76 3.91
C SER A 89 4.70 -8.18 3.06
N ALA A 90 4.22 -6.98 3.37
CA ALA A 90 3.19 -6.32 2.56
C ALA A 90 3.75 -5.85 1.22
N CYS A 91 2.93 -5.92 0.17
CA CYS A 91 3.37 -5.55 -1.18
C CYS A 91 3.42 -4.04 -1.41
N TYR A 92 2.42 -3.27 -0.96
CA TYR A 92 2.34 -1.83 -1.25
C TYR A 92 3.52 -0.97 -0.77
N PRO A 93 4.18 -1.24 0.36
CA PRO A 93 5.33 -0.44 0.76
C PRO A 93 6.41 -0.36 -0.32
N SER A 94 6.70 -1.45 -1.06
CA SER A 94 7.67 -1.40 -2.17
C SER A 94 7.22 -0.47 -3.30
N ALA A 95 5.94 -0.49 -3.66
CA ALA A 95 5.41 0.45 -4.66
C ALA A 95 5.47 1.90 -4.17
N CYS A 96 5.15 2.14 -2.88
CA CYS A 96 5.23 3.48 -2.30
C CYS A 96 6.65 4.06 -2.39
N MET A 97 7.64 3.25 -2.04
CA MET A 97 9.05 3.66 -2.10
C MET A 97 9.52 3.87 -3.54
N ALA A 98 9.35 2.86 -4.41
CA ALA A 98 9.87 2.92 -5.77
C ALA A 98 9.20 4.01 -6.63
N LEU A 99 7.94 4.30 -6.40
CA LEU A 99 7.17 5.32 -7.14
C LEU A 99 7.19 6.70 -6.48
N ASN A 100 8.08 6.95 -5.52
CA ASN A 100 8.19 8.22 -4.79
C ASN A 100 6.83 8.70 -4.29
N ALA A 101 6.09 7.83 -3.62
CA ALA A 101 4.74 8.13 -3.21
C ALA A 101 4.71 9.17 -2.08
N VAL A 102 3.64 9.97 -2.09
CA VAL A 102 3.30 10.89 -1.00
C VAL A 102 2.05 10.36 -0.30
N ILE A 103 2.15 10.11 0.99
CA ILE A 103 1.04 9.68 1.83
C ILE A 103 0.33 10.92 2.37
N HIS A 104 -0.94 11.07 1.98
CA HIS A 104 -1.80 12.15 2.45
C HIS A 104 -2.50 11.71 3.73
N THR A 105 -2.35 12.47 4.79
CA THR A 105 -3.09 12.27 6.04
C THR A 105 -4.06 13.41 6.28
N ASN A 106 -4.93 13.28 7.27
CA ASN A 106 -5.82 14.34 7.70
C ASN A 106 -5.09 15.56 8.32
N LYS A 107 -3.76 15.46 8.53
CA LYS A 107 -2.95 16.53 9.16
C LYS A 107 -1.83 17.05 8.26
N ARG A 108 -1.24 16.20 7.41
CA ARG A 108 -0.05 16.54 6.62
C ARG A 108 0.18 15.57 5.45
N LYS A 109 1.15 15.90 4.61
CA LYS A 109 1.69 15.00 3.59
C LYS A 109 3.03 14.45 4.08
N ILE A 110 3.29 13.17 3.83
CA ILE A 110 4.50 12.47 4.27
C ILE A 110 5.05 11.71 3.06
N ASP A 111 6.32 11.93 2.71
CA ASP A 111 7.01 11.16 1.69
C ASP A 111 7.14 9.70 2.14
N ALA A 112 7.05 8.75 1.21
CA ALA A 112 7.11 7.32 1.52
C ALA A 112 8.38 6.94 2.28
N GLU A 113 9.52 7.53 1.94
CA GLU A 113 10.80 7.30 2.63
C GLU A 113 10.77 7.63 4.12
N LYS A 114 9.91 8.56 4.52
CA LYS A 114 9.75 9.00 5.91
C LYS A 114 8.55 8.37 6.59
N PHE A 115 7.72 7.64 5.84
CA PHE A 115 6.47 7.07 6.36
C PHE A 115 6.68 5.72 7.04
N PHE A 116 7.49 4.83 6.45
CA PHE A 116 7.74 3.47 6.95
C PHE A 116 8.94 3.50 7.90
N THR A 117 8.68 3.45 9.22
CA THR A 117 9.72 3.67 10.25
C THR A 117 10.25 2.39 10.88
N GLY A 118 9.56 1.27 10.73
CA GLY A 118 9.97 -0.02 11.31
C GLY A 118 8.93 -1.11 11.10
N MET A 119 9.15 -2.27 11.68
CA MET A 119 8.22 -3.40 11.62
C MET A 119 6.92 -3.05 12.33
N PHE A 120 5.81 -3.02 11.58
CA PHE A 120 4.49 -2.59 12.06
C PHE A 120 4.47 -1.15 12.62
N GLU A 121 5.44 -0.33 12.22
CA GLU A 121 5.56 1.05 12.66
C GLU A 121 5.56 2.02 11.49
N THR A 122 4.90 3.16 11.66
CA THR A 122 4.81 4.24 10.68
C THR A 122 4.97 5.60 11.35
N ALA A 123 5.25 6.64 10.57
CA ALA A 123 5.34 8.02 11.06
C ALA A 123 3.99 8.65 11.47
N LEU A 124 2.89 7.89 11.45
CA LEU A 124 1.57 8.36 11.90
C LEU A 124 1.58 8.69 13.39
N LYS A 125 1.02 9.84 13.72
CA LYS A 125 0.87 10.30 15.11
C LYS A 125 -0.52 9.97 15.64
N SER A 126 -0.73 10.09 16.96
CA SER A 126 -2.05 9.91 17.57
C SER A 126 -3.11 10.81 16.89
N GLY A 127 -4.24 10.21 16.53
CA GLY A 127 -5.32 10.88 15.80
C GLY A 127 -4.99 11.25 14.36
N GLU A 128 -3.92 10.66 13.77
CA GLU A 128 -3.58 10.83 12.37
C GLU A 128 -4.09 9.65 11.54
N LEU A 129 -4.77 9.93 10.43
CA LEU A 129 -5.39 8.96 9.55
C LEU A 129 -4.89 9.15 8.13
N VAL A 130 -4.51 8.06 7.45
CA VAL A 130 -4.22 8.09 6.02
C VAL A 130 -5.52 8.34 5.25
N GLU A 131 -5.52 9.37 4.40
CA GLU A 131 -6.66 9.71 3.53
C GLU A 131 -6.45 9.22 2.09
N ALA A 132 -5.22 9.29 1.57
CA ALA A 132 -4.87 8.84 0.22
C ALA A 132 -3.37 8.56 0.08
N VAL A 133 -3.03 7.87 -1.00
CA VAL A 133 -1.64 7.68 -1.47
C VAL A 133 -1.54 8.22 -2.88
N GLU A 134 -0.59 9.12 -3.11
CA GLU A 134 -0.29 9.72 -4.41
C GLU A 134 1.01 9.13 -4.95
N PHE A 135 0.94 8.44 -6.08
CA PHE A 135 2.07 7.80 -6.75
C PHE A 135 2.52 8.64 -7.94
N GLN A 136 3.81 8.83 -8.14
CA GLN A 136 4.35 9.37 -9.37
C GLN A 136 4.28 8.33 -10.49
N ILE A 137 3.82 8.75 -11.68
CA ILE A 137 3.78 7.87 -12.85
C ILE A 137 5.22 7.74 -13.39
N PRO A 138 5.82 6.53 -13.39
CA PRO A 138 7.16 6.31 -13.89
C PRO A 138 7.19 6.21 -15.42
N GLU A 139 8.38 6.27 -16.03
CA GLU A 139 8.56 5.93 -17.44
C GLU A 139 8.34 4.46 -17.71
N LYS A 140 8.87 3.61 -16.82
CA LYS A 140 8.70 2.16 -16.82
C LYS A 140 8.69 1.65 -15.39
N ALA A 141 7.94 0.57 -15.13
CA ALA A 141 7.98 -0.13 -13.85
C ALA A 141 7.60 -1.60 -14.02
N ASP A 142 8.08 -2.43 -13.11
CA ASP A 142 7.59 -3.80 -12.93
C ASP A 142 7.59 -4.19 -11.45
N TYR A 143 6.81 -5.22 -11.14
CA TYR A 143 6.73 -5.83 -9.83
C TYR A 143 6.85 -7.33 -9.92
N GLN A 144 7.75 -7.91 -9.15
CA GLN A 144 7.90 -9.36 -9.00
C GLN A 144 7.79 -9.74 -7.53
N LYS A 145 7.22 -10.91 -7.28
CA LYS A 145 7.03 -11.43 -5.92
C LYS A 145 7.29 -12.93 -5.90
N HIS A 146 8.10 -13.36 -4.93
CA HIS A 146 8.17 -14.74 -4.51
C HIS A 146 7.21 -14.94 -3.33
N PRO A 147 6.02 -15.53 -3.55
CA PRO A 147 5.00 -15.62 -2.53
C PRO A 147 5.24 -16.81 -1.60
N ASN A 148 4.87 -16.66 -0.33
CA ASN A 148 4.70 -17.80 0.55
C ASN A 148 3.53 -18.67 0.04
N PRO A 149 3.72 -19.98 -0.14
CA PRO A 149 2.70 -20.86 -0.71
C PRO A 149 1.37 -20.87 0.06
N ALA A 150 1.43 -20.77 1.39
CA ALA A 150 0.26 -20.84 2.26
C ALA A 150 -0.44 -19.48 2.40
N SER A 151 0.29 -18.46 2.86
CA SER A 151 -0.29 -17.14 3.20
C SER A 151 -0.38 -16.20 2.00
N ARG A 152 0.39 -16.46 0.94
CA ARG A 152 0.59 -15.59 -0.22
C ARG A 152 1.20 -14.22 0.10
N TYR A 153 1.69 -14.03 1.31
CA TYR A 153 2.56 -12.89 1.62
C TYR A 153 3.87 -12.98 0.85
N ALA A 154 4.52 -11.85 0.62
CA ALA A 154 5.83 -11.86 -0.02
C ALA A 154 6.88 -12.46 0.93
N ILE A 155 7.53 -13.57 0.55
CA ILE A 155 8.83 -13.94 1.10
C ILE A 155 9.82 -12.85 0.69
N VAL A 156 9.81 -12.51 -0.62
CA VAL A 156 10.46 -11.32 -1.16
C VAL A 156 9.57 -10.72 -2.23
N GLY A 157 9.40 -9.41 -2.21
CA GLY A 157 8.74 -8.64 -3.25
C GLY A 157 9.62 -7.48 -3.69
N VAL A 158 9.80 -7.31 -5.00
CA VAL A 158 10.63 -6.25 -5.57
C VAL A 158 9.82 -5.41 -6.54
N PHE A 159 9.78 -4.12 -6.29
CA PHE A 159 9.21 -3.14 -7.20
C PHE A 159 10.32 -2.29 -7.79
N VAL A 160 10.42 -2.25 -9.12
CA VAL A 160 11.38 -1.43 -9.83
C VAL A 160 10.63 -0.34 -10.59
N ALA A 161 11.07 0.89 -10.47
CA ALA A 161 10.53 2.03 -11.21
C ALA A 161 11.64 2.90 -11.79
N LYS A 162 11.57 3.15 -13.10
CA LYS A 162 12.45 4.09 -13.81
C LYS A 162 11.76 5.44 -13.90
N HIS A 163 12.35 6.42 -13.29
CA HIS A 163 12.05 7.85 -13.46
C HIS A 163 13.10 8.47 -14.40
N LYS A 164 12.90 9.72 -14.84
CA LYS A 164 13.75 10.35 -15.87
C LYS A 164 15.26 10.16 -15.70
N LYS A 165 15.77 10.28 -14.47
CA LYS A 165 17.20 10.21 -14.18
C LYS A 165 17.56 9.02 -13.27
N ASP A 166 16.58 8.50 -12.53
CA ASP A 166 16.82 7.57 -11.43
C ASP A 166 16.04 6.26 -11.66
N VAL A 167 16.59 5.17 -11.17
CA VAL A 167 15.91 3.87 -11.08
C VAL A 167 15.83 3.52 -9.60
N ASN A 168 14.61 3.41 -9.10
CA ASN A 168 14.36 2.99 -7.72
C ASN A 168 14.05 1.50 -7.69
N VAL A 169 14.75 0.78 -6.85
CA VAL A 169 14.52 -0.64 -6.56
C VAL A 169 14.10 -0.77 -5.10
N ALA A 170 12.84 -1.08 -4.85
CA ALA A 170 12.33 -1.21 -3.50
C ALA A 170 11.97 -2.66 -3.17
N VAL A 171 12.43 -3.13 -2.01
CA VAL A 171 12.32 -4.52 -1.58
C VAL A 171 11.51 -4.64 -0.30
N THR A 172 10.57 -5.60 -0.28
CA THR A 172 9.79 -6.01 0.90
C THR A 172 10.01 -7.49 1.22
N GLY A 173 9.80 -7.91 2.46
CA GLY A 173 9.93 -9.28 2.94
C GLY A 173 11.34 -9.67 3.40
N ALA A 174 12.38 -9.08 2.84
CA ALA A 174 13.76 -9.44 3.11
C ALA A 174 14.36 -8.80 4.38
N LYS A 175 13.74 -7.73 4.91
CA LYS A 175 14.13 -7.03 6.14
C LYS A 175 12.92 -6.69 6.98
N SER A 176 13.13 -6.14 8.17
CA SER A 176 12.07 -5.70 9.08
C SER A 176 11.22 -4.54 8.57
N CYS A 177 11.67 -3.85 7.53
CA CYS A 177 10.94 -2.79 6.85
C CYS A 177 11.30 -2.77 5.36
N VAL A 178 10.46 -2.16 4.54
CA VAL A 178 10.77 -1.86 3.13
C VAL A 178 12.03 -1.00 3.04
N TYR A 179 12.84 -1.23 2.02
CA TYR A 179 14.04 -0.44 1.77
C TYR A 179 14.26 -0.24 0.26
N ILE A 180 15.05 0.77 -0.08
CA ILE A 180 15.60 0.99 -1.43
C ILE A 180 16.98 0.33 -1.47
N ASP A 181 17.25 -0.38 -2.56
CA ASP A 181 18.52 -1.04 -2.85
C ASP A 181 19.33 -0.22 -3.85
#